data_e1cafadded0e65b3ae84da973b5b029a
#
_entry.id   e1cafadded0e65b3ae84da973b5b029a
#
_cell.length_a   1.000
_cell.length_b   1.000
_cell.length_c   1.000
_cell.angle_alpha   90.00
_cell.angle_beta   90.00
_cell.angle_gamma   90.00
#
_symmetry.space_group_name_H-M   'P 1'
#
loop_
_entity.id
_entity.type
_entity.pdbx_description
1 polymer ?
#
loop_
_entity_poly.entity_id
_entity_poly.type
_entity_poly.pdbx_seq_one_letter_code
_entity_poly.pdbx_strand_id
1 'polypeptide(L)' 'SSERDVQQLTPRECDILKLIAQGLPNKMIARKLMITESTVKVHVKHLLKKMKLKSRVEAAVWVLQEKVF' A
#
# COMPACT_ATOMS: atom_id res chain seq x y z
N SER A 1 -7.55 -19.35 -1.39
CA SER A 1 -7.30 -18.10 -2.06
C SER A 1 -7.78 -16.94 -1.23
N SER A 2 -7.09 -15.83 -1.34
CA SER A 2 -7.40 -14.63 -0.62
C SER A 2 -8.54 -13.87 -1.28
N GLU A 3 -9.40 -13.26 -0.48
CA GLU A 3 -10.37 -12.30 -1.00
C GLU A 3 -9.67 -11.05 -1.53
N ARG A 4 -8.42 -10.86 -1.14
CA ARG A 4 -7.63 -9.71 -1.53
C ARG A 4 -6.79 -10.05 -2.76
N ASP A 5 -7.01 -9.30 -3.81
CA ASP A 5 -6.30 -9.51 -5.07
C ASP A 5 -5.60 -8.22 -5.47
N VAL A 6 -4.26 -8.23 -5.46
CA VAL A 6 -3.48 -7.05 -5.81
C VAL A 6 -3.73 -6.58 -7.24
N GLN A 7 -4.31 -7.42 -8.09
CA GLN A 7 -4.65 -7.01 -9.44
C GLN A 7 -5.76 -5.95 -9.46
N GLN A 8 -6.48 -5.79 -8.35
CA GLN A 8 -7.48 -4.73 -8.20
C GLN A 8 -6.83 -3.36 -7.98
N LEU A 9 -5.55 -3.35 -7.66
CA LEU A 9 -4.83 -2.10 -7.41
C LEU A 9 -4.28 -1.52 -8.70
N THR A 10 -4.23 -0.20 -8.77
CA THR A 10 -3.52 0.48 -9.84
C THR A 10 -2.02 0.23 -9.66
N PRO A 11 -1.20 0.40 -10.73
CA PRO A 11 0.25 0.28 -10.58
C PRO A 11 0.82 1.16 -9.47
N ARG A 12 0.33 2.39 -9.35
CA ARG A 12 0.80 3.31 -8.30
C ARG A 12 0.43 2.81 -6.91
N GLU A 13 -0.78 2.26 -6.76
CA GLU A 13 -1.19 1.69 -5.48
C GLU A 13 -0.33 0.48 -5.11
N CYS A 14 0.02 -0.35 -6.09
CA CYS A 14 0.94 -1.46 -5.86
C CYS A 14 2.30 -0.98 -5.38
N ASP A 15 2.84 0.05 -6.04
CA ASP A 15 4.13 0.62 -5.64
C ASP A 15 4.08 1.09 -4.18
N ILE A 16 3.01 1.77 -3.82
CA ILE A 16 2.85 2.28 -2.46
C ILE A 16 2.70 1.15 -1.47
N LEU A 17 1.94 0.12 -1.79
CA LEU A 17 1.78 -1.03 -0.92
C LEU A 17 3.12 -1.73 -0.65
N LYS A 18 3.95 -1.87 -1.67
CA LYS A 18 5.29 -2.45 -1.50
C LYS A 18 6.13 -1.62 -0.52
N LEU A 19 6.06 -0.30 -0.64
CA LEU A 19 6.83 0.59 0.24
C LEU A 19 6.29 0.60 1.66
N ILE A 20 4.97 0.47 1.83
CA ILE A 20 4.36 0.29 3.15
C ILE A 20 4.91 -0.98 3.81
N ALA A 21 5.00 -2.06 3.06
CA ALA A 21 5.51 -3.33 3.57
C ALA A 21 6.98 -3.23 3.98
N GLN A 22 7.73 -2.31 3.37
CA GLN A 22 9.11 -2.04 3.75
C GLN A 22 9.22 -1.15 4.99
N GLY A 23 8.10 -0.66 5.50
CA GLY A 23 8.07 0.17 6.69
C GLY A 23 8.31 1.65 6.46
N LEU A 24 8.23 2.12 5.23
CA LEU A 24 8.47 3.52 4.93
C LEU A 24 7.27 4.39 5.35
N PRO A 25 7.52 5.56 5.97
CA PRO A 25 6.45 6.52 6.22
C PRO A 25 6.06 7.25 4.95
N ASN A 26 4.91 7.90 4.96
CA ASN A 26 4.38 8.59 3.79
C ASN A 26 5.37 9.61 3.20
N LYS A 27 6.12 10.30 4.05
CA LYS A 27 7.12 11.27 3.60
C LYS A 27 8.17 10.63 2.69
N MET A 28 8.64 9.46 3.09
CA MET A 28 9.65 8.73 2.32
C MET A 28 9.05 8.12 1.06
N ILE A 29 7.83 7.62 1.15
CA ILE A 29 7.13 7.10 -0.02
C ILE A 29 6.96 8.20 -1.05
N ALA A 30 6.54 9.39 -0.60
CA ALA A 30 6.36 10.54 -1.48
C ALA A 30 7.66 10.89 -2.21
N ARG A 31 8.77 10.89 -1.47
CA ARG A 31 10.08 11.18 -2.07
C ARG A 31 10.48 10.13 -3.10
N LYS A 32 10.30 8.86 -2.77
CA LYS A 32 10.66 7.78 -3.70
C LYS A 32 9.86 7.82 -4.98
N LEU A 33 8.59 8.17 -4.89
CA LEU A 33 7.70 8.17 -6.04
C LEU A 33 7.57 9.54 -6.69
N MET A 34 8.25 10.55 -6.13
CA MET A 34 8.24 11.91 -6.64
C MET A 34 6.82 12.49 -6.72
N ILE A 35 6.06 12.27 -5.66
CA ILE A 35 4.71 12.82 -5.49
C ILE A 35 4.61 13.46 -4.11
N THR A 36 3.51 14.15 -3.83
CA THR A 36 3.32 14.80 -2.52
C THR A 36 2.83 13.80 -1.48
N GLU A 37 3.04 14.13 -0.20
CA GLU A 37 2.52 13.30 0.90
C GLU A 37 1.00 13.24 0.85
N SER A 38 0.34 14.34 0.45
CA SER A 38 -1.12 14.35 0.31
C SER A 38 -1.58 13.31 -0.68
N THR A 39 -0.88 13.19 -1.80
CA THR A 39 -1.20 12.20 -2.82
C THR A 39 -0.97 10.79 -2.29
N VAL A 40 0.12 10.58 -1.53
CA VAL A 40 0.37 9.27 -0.89
C VAL A 40 -0.79 8.91 0.04
N LYS A 41 -1.24 9.85 0.88
CA LYS A 41 -2.35 9.60 1.79
C LYS A 41 -3.61 9.17 1.07
N VAL A 42 -3.91 9.82 -0.05
CA VAL A 42 -5.09 9.47 -0.86
C VAL A 42 -4.96 8.05 -1.40
N HIS A 43 -3.79 7.70 -1.94
CA HIS A 43 -3.56 6.37 -2.47
C HIS A 43 -3.63 5.30 -1.36
N VAL A 44 -3.05 5.59 -0.19
CA VAL A 44 -3.10 4.67 0.95
C VAL A 44 -4.55 4.40 1.35
N LYS A 45 -5.35 5.47 1.47
CA LYS A 45 -6.77 5.34 1.80
C LYS A 45 -7.50 4.44 0.81
N HIS A 46 -7.26 4.66 -0.48
CA HIS A 46 -7.93 3.89 -1.52
C HIS A 46 -7.49 2.43 -1.53
N LEU A 47 -6.20 2.17 -1.41
CA LEU A 47 -5.72 0.78 -1.43
C LEU A 47 -6.18 0.00 -0.20
N LEU A 48 -6.21 0.64 0.97
CA LEU A 48 -6.72 -0.02 2.18
C LEU A 48 -8.18 -0.38 2.02
N LYS A 49 -8.97 0.52 1.44
CA LYS A 49 -10.39 0.26 1.21
C LYS A 49 -10.59 -0.87 0.19
N LYS A 50 -9.84 -0.85 -0.91
CA LYS A 50 -9.93 -1.89 -1.94
C LYS A 50 -9.57 -3.27 -1.38
N MET A 51 -8.54 -3.32 -0.54
CA MET A 51 -8.05 -4.57 0.01
C MET A 51 -8.77 -4.98 1.30
N LYS A 52 -9.71 -4.15 1.77
CA LYS A 52 -10.45 -4.40 3.02
C LYS A 52 -9.50 -4.57 4.19
N LEU A 53 -8.50 -3.69 4.25
CA LEU A 53 -7.54 -3.64 5.34
C LEU A 53 -7.86 -2.44 6.22
N LYS A 54 -7.70 -2.62 7.53
CA LYS A 54 -8.10 -1.60 8.52
C LYS A 54 -7.02 -0.55 8.76
N SER A 55 -5.76 -0.89 8.51
CA SER A 55 -4.66 0.02 8.78
C SER A 55 -3.47 -0.33 7.88
N ARG A 56 -2.51 0.61 7.81
CA ARG A 56 -1.28 0.36 7.07
C ARG A 56 -0.44 -0.74 7.70
N VAL A 57 -0.52 -0.88 9.03
CA VAL A 57 0.18 -1.96 9.72
C VAL A 57 -0.39 -3.31 9.29
N GLU A 58 -1.70 -3.41 9.26
CA GLU A 58 -2.36 -4.63 8.78
C GLU A 58 -1.97 -4.92 7.33
N ALA A 59 -1.87 -3.87 6.51
CA ALA A 59 -1.45 -4.03 5.12
C ALA A 59 -0.03 -4.59 5.02
N ALA A 60 0.89 -4.04 5.82
CA ALA A 60 2.28 -4.51 5.83
C ALA A 60 2.35 -5.98 6.27
N VAL A 61 1.63 -6.32 7.33
CA VAL A 61 1.59 -7.70 7.84
C VAL A 61 1.03 -8.64 6.78
N TRP A 62 -0.06 -8.25 6.14
CA TRP A 62 -0.68 -9.05 5.09
C TRP A 62 0.30 -9.33 3.94
N VAL A 63 0.98 -8.28 3.46
CA VAL A 63 1.95 -8.43 2.36
C VAL A 63 3.06 -9.41 2.74
N LEU A 64 3.57 -9.31 3.95
CA LEU A 64 4.69 -10.15 4.40
C LEU A 64 4.24 -11.59 4.67
N GLN A 65 3.10 -11.77 5.31
CA GLN A 65 2.60 -13.12 5.63
C GLN A 65 2.16 -13.89 4.39
N GLU A 66 1.48 -13.21 3.47
CA GLU A 66 0.94 -13.86 2.27
C GLU A 66 1.91 -13.83 1.09
N LYS A 67 3.08 -13.25 1.28
CA LYS A 67 4.09 -13.15 0.23
C LYS A 67 3.50 -12.60 -1.06
N VAL A 68 2.79 -11.47 -0.91
CA VAL A 68 2.04 -10.86 -2.00
C VAL A 68 2.95 -10.40 -3.14
N PHE A 69 4.15 -9.98 -2.81
CA PHE A 69 5.14 -9.52 -3.78
C PHE A 69 6.43 -10.30 -3.66
#